data_a8f8200df5295d0916bd194af90802bf
#
_entry.id   a8f8200df5295d0916bd194af90802bf
#
_cell.length_a   1.000
_cell.length_b   1.000
_cell.length_c   1.000
_cell.angle_alpha   90.00
_cell.angle_beta   90.00
_cell.angle_gamma   90.00
#
_symmetry.space_group_name_H-M   'P 1'
#
loop_
_entity.id
_entity.type
_entity.pdbx_description
1 polymer ?
#
loop_
_entity_poly.entity_id
_entity_poly.type
_entity_poly.pdbx_seq_one_letter_code
_entity_poly.pdbx_strand_id
1 'polypeptide(L)'
;RRGTVIRFGRAARGCRAYVAVAGGIAVPPVLGGRGTDIRAGFGGADGRPLRAGDALPAGAPSAWAAAWAAALAAEAAASGRSWAAPGWCALPEGFAGGGSARDAAAGVVLRAVPSADPEAFTAEARERFFREPYTAAPDSDRMGVRLNGPPLELAVRTEMRSRGVLPGTVQVPAGG
;
A
#
# COMPACT_ATOMS: atom_id res chain seq x y z
N ARG A 1 11.53 -0.51 22.49
CA ARG A 1 11.57 0.08 23.84
C ARG A 1 10.71 1.35 23.86
N ARG A 2 10.22 1.74 25.06
CA ARG A 2 9.51 3.03 25.21
C ARG A 2 10.44 4.15 24.80
N GLY A 3 9.94 5.11 23.99
CA GLY A 3 10.73 6.22 23.45
C GLY A 3 11.58 5.89 22.22
N THR A 4 11.38 4.71 21.59
CA THR A 4 12.03 4.42 20.30
C THR A 4 11.52 5.39 19.23
N VAL A 5 12.46 6.03 18.55
CA VAL A 5 12.19 6.92 17.41
C VAL A 5 12.45 6.14 16.12
N ILE A 6 11.45 6.10 15.26
CA ILE A 6 11.57 5.51 13.92
C ILE A 6 11.69 6.64 12.91
N ARG A 7 12.74 6.62 12.11
CA ARG A 7 12.97 7.56 11.02
C ARG A 7 12.82 6.86 9.69
N PHE A 8 11.95 7.37 8.84
CA PHE A 8 11.78 6.89 7.47
C PHE A 8 12.63 7.74 6.53
N GLY A 9 13.51 7.10 5.79
CA GLY A 9 14.21 7.69 4.67
C GLY A 9 13.38 7.62 3.39
N ARG A 10 13.98 8.08 2.28
CA ARG A 10 13.37 7.91 0.96
C ARG A 10 13.29 6.42 0.62
N ALA A 11 12.12 5.96 0.13
CA ALA A 11 11.97 4.60 -0.33
C ALA A 11 12.90 4.33 -1.52
N ALA A 12 13.76 3.32 -1.39
CA ALA A 12 14.61 2.87 -2.49
C ALA A 12 13.82 1.98 -3.47
N ARG A 13 12.81 1.27 -2.98
CA ARG A 13 11.91 0.41 -3.77
C ARG A 13 10.51 0.42 -3.15
N GLY A 14 9.50 0.23 -4.00
CA GLY A 14 8.11 0.21 -3.56
C GLY A 14 7.60 1.58 -3.12
N CYS A 15 6.33 1.63 -2.77
CA CYS A 15 5.64 2.86 -2.37
C CYS A 15 5.06 2.78 -0.94
N ARG A 16 5.23 1.66 -0.24
CA ARG A 16 4.66 1.42 1.10
C ARG A 16 5.64 0.66 1.96
N ALA A 17 5.61 0.97 3.26
CA ALA A 17 6.31 0.23 4.29
C ALA A 17 5.33 -0.13 5.41
N TYR A 18 5.53 -1.28 6.04
CA TYR A 18 4.75 -1.73 7.17
C TYR A 18 5.65 -1.78 8.39
N VAL A 19 5.19 -1.23 9.49
CA VAL A 19 5.86 -1.30 10.79
C VAL A 19 4.99 -2.13 11.71
N ALA A 20 5.51 -3.29 12.10
CA ALA A 20 4.87 -4.14 13.10
C ALA A 20 5.54 -3.94 14.46
N VAL A 21 4.74 -3.78 15.49
CA VAL A 21 5.20 -3.60 16.87
C VAL A 21 4.66 -4.74 17.72
N ALA A 22 5.51 -5.36 18.54
CA ALA A 22 5.07 -6.38 19.50
C ALA A 22 4.00 -5.79 20.44
N GLY A 23 2.84 -6.45 20.52
CA GLY A 23 1.67 -5.94 21.22
C GLY A 23 0.75 -5.03 20.37
N GLY A 24 1.14 -4.71 19.14
CA GLY A 24 0.39 -3.85 18.24
C GLY A 24 0.41 -2.37 18.64
N ILE A 25 -0.28 -1.54 17.86
CA ILE A 25 -0.49 -0.13 18.17
C ILE A 25 -1.79 -0.02 18.97
N ALA A 26 -1.71 0.51 20.19
CA ALA A 26 -2.79 0.52 21.18
C ALA A 26 -3.64 1.81 21.14
N VAL A 27 -3.95 2.28 19.93
CA VAL A 27 -4.95 3.35 19.77
C VAL A 27 -6.36 2.80 20.05
N PRO A 28 -7.32 3.62 20.51
CA PRO A 28 -8.69 3.19 20.74
C PRO A 28 -9.31 2.59 19.46
N PRO A 29 -10.07 1.49 19.57
CA PRO A 29 -10.81 0.97 18.44
C PRO A 29 -12.00 1.86 18.11
N VAL A 30 -12.26 2.10 16.83
CA VAL A 30 -13.44 2.79 16.31
C VAL A 30 -14.09 1.88 15.29
N LEU A 31 -15.40 1.65 15.39
CA LEU A 31 -16.15 0.70 14.55
C LEU A 31 -15.49 -0.69 14.46
N GLY A 32 -14.97 -1.17 15.59
CA GLY A 32 -14.35 -2.49 15.69
C GLY A 32 -12.90 -2.58 15.17
N GLY A 33 -12.32 -1.49 14.67
CA GLY A 33 -10.97 -1.45 14.11
C GLY A 33 -10.07 -0.35 14.71
N ARG A 34 -8.76 -0.45 14.48
CA ARG A 34 -7.77 0.58 14.85
C ARG A 34 -7.18 1.30 13.63
N GLY A 35 -7.77 1.11 12.46
CA GLY A 35 -7.39 1.81 11.24
C GLY A 35 -7.82 3.27 11.24
N THR A 36 -7.12 4.10 10.48
CA THR A 36 -7.50 5.49 10.25
C THR A 36 -8.31 5.58 8.96
N ASP A 37 -9.50 6.17 9.02
CA ASP A 37 -10.21 6.65 7.84
C ASP A 37 -9.88 8.13 7.66
N ILE A 38 -8.99 8.42 6.73
CA ILE A 38 -8.51 9.78 6.48
C ILE A 38 -9.60 10.66 5.86
N ARG A 39 -10.51 10.07 5.07
CA ARG A 39 -11.59 10.81 4.41
C ARG A 39 -12.68 11.22 5.39
N ALA A 40 -13.05 10.29 6.26
CA ALA A 40 -14.05 10.55 7.29
C ALA A 40 -13.48 11.19 8.56
N GLY A 41 -12.15 11.26 8.70
CA GLY A 41 -11.48 11.95 9.79
C GLY A 41 -11.61 11.25 11.15
N PHE A 42 -11.70 9.90 11.18
CA PHE A 42 -11.81 9.16 12.43
C PHE A 42 -10.88 7.94 12.51
N GLY A 43 -10.78 7.37 13.70
CA GLY A 43 -9.98 6.17 13.97
C GLY A 43 -8.47 6.43 13.98
N GLY A 44 -7.69 5.37 14.23
CA GLY A 44 -6.25 5.45 14.32
C GLY A 44 -5.75 6.45 15.37
N ALA A 45 -4.77 7.24 15.00
CA ALA A 45 -4.28 8.38 15.79
C ALA A 45 -4.95 9.66 15.30
N ASP A 46 -6.03 10.06 15.95
CA ASP A 46 -6.77 11.32 15.70
C ASP A 46 -7.40 11.45 14.30
N GLY A 47 -7.72 10.36 13.62
CA GLY A 47 -8.39 10.39 12.31
C GLY A 47 -7.60 11.04 11.18
N ARG A 48 -6.31 11.20 11.31
CA ARG A 48 -5.43 11.91 10.38
C ARG A 48 -4.17 11.09 10.01
N PRO A 49 -3.46 11.45 8.96
CA PRO A 49 -2.13 10.90 8.69
C PRO A 49 -1.16 11.19 9.84
N LEU A 50 -0.22 10.27 10.08
CA LEU A 50 0.86 10.48 11.04
C LEU A 50 1.80 11.60 10.58
N ARG A 51 2.30 12.35 11.54
CA ARG A 51 3.27 13.44 11.33
C ARG A 51 4.55 13.17 12.12
N ALA A 52 5.62 13.81 11.72
CA ALA A 52 6.86 13.78 12.49
C ALA A 52 6.59 14.33 13.91
N GLY A 53 7.04 13.60 14.91
CA GLY A 53 6.81 13.93 16.32
C GLY A 53 5.61 13.21 16.95
N ASP A 54 4.74 12.56 16.18
CA ASP A 54 3.65 11.78 16.75
C ASP A 54 4.18 10.61 17.59
N ALA A 55 3.60 10.42 18.76
CA ALA A 55 3.88 9.29 19.65
C ALA A 55 2.70 8.32 19.62
N LEU A 56 2.98 7.06 19.28
CA LEU A 56 1.97 6.02 19.26
C LEU A 56 2.11 5.10 20.48
N PRO A 57 1.03 4.81 21.21
CA PRO A 57 1.05 3.83 22.28
C PRO A 57 1.23 2.42 21.71
N ALA A 58 2.12 1.63 22.30
CA ALA A 58 2.26 0.21 22.01
C ALA A 58 1.48 -0.61 23.03
N GLY A 59 0.84 -1.68 22.58
CA GLY A 59 0.18 -2.64 23.45
C GLY A 59 1.18 -3.53 24.19
N ALA A 60 0.66 -4.33 25.11
CA ALA A 60 1.46 -5.33 25.81
C ALA A 60 1.88 -6.44 24.84
N PRO A 61 3.16 -6.80 24.74
CA PRO A 61 3.61 -7.91 23.93
C PRO A 61 3.11 -9.24 24.50
N SER A 62 2.90 -10.25 23.65
CA SER A 62 2.68 -11.62 24.12
C SER A 62 3.92 -12.14 24.88
N ALA A 63 3.74 -13.16 25.70
CA ALA A 63 4.86 -13.78 26.43
C ALA A 63 5.98 -14.25 25.48
N TRP A 64 5.60 -14.84 24.35
CA TRP A 64 6.54 -15.24 23.31
C TRP A 64 7.32 -14.06 22.72
N ALA A 65 6.63 -12.98 22.34
CA ALA A 65 7.25 -11.78 21.79
C ALA A 65 8.16 -11.08 22.79
N ALA A 66 7.79 -11.08 24.08
CA ALA A 66 8.60 -10.53 25.16
C ALA A 66 9.90 -11.35 25.36
N ALA A 67 9.78 -12.68 25.40
CA ALA A 67 10.94 -13.57 25.51
C ALA A 67 11.91 -13.41 24.33
N TRP A 68 11.37 -13.32 23.13
CA TRP A 68 12.18 -13.12 21.92
C TRP A 68 12.87 -11.75 21.89
N ALA A 69 12.18 -10.71 22.28
CA ALA A 69 12.77 -9.37 22.41
C ALA A 69 13.90 -9.34 23.47
N ALA A 70 13.75 -10.09 24.56
CA ALA A 70 14.79 -10.24 25.58
C ALA A 70 16.02 -10.97 25.02
N ALA A 71 15.84 -12.05 24.26
CA ALA A 71 16.93 -12.79 23.62
C ALA A 71 17.72 -11.90 22.64
N LEU A 72 17.03 -11.14 21.76
CA LEU A 72 17.66 -10.19 20.86
C LEU A 72 18.39 -9.06 21.61
N ALA A 73 17.85 -8.59 22.72
CA ALA A 73 18.50 -7.58 23.54
C ALA A 73 19.79 -8.10 24.18
N ALA A 74 19.79 -9.36 24.64
CA ALA A 74 20.99 -10.02 25.19
C ALA A 74 22.07 -10.20 24.10
N GLU A 75 21.69 -10.62 22.91
CA GLU A 75 22.60 -10.73 21.76
C GLU A 75 23.21 -9.38 21.37
N ALA A 76 22.41 -8.33 21.33
CA ALA A 76 22.88 -6.98 21.06
C ALA A 76 23.91 -6.54 22.11
N ALA A 77 23.63 -6.77 23.40
CA ALA A 77 24.54 -6.43 24.49
C ALA A 77 25.86 -7.21 24.41
N ALA A 78 25.79 -8.51 24.13
CA ALA A 78 26.99 -9.37 23.98
C ALA A 78 27.87 -8.93 22.81
N SER A 79 27.28 -8.38 21.74
CA SER A 79 28.01 -7.87 20.58
C SER A 79 28.33 -6.36 20.63
N GLY A 80 28.08 -5.70 21.77
CA GLY A 80 28.32 -4.25 21.93
C GLY A 80 27.46 -3.38 21.05
N ARG A 81 26.32 -3.90 20.56
CA ARG A 81 25.39 -3.19 19.68
C ARG A 81 24.19 -2.67 20.45
N SER A 82 23.58 -1.60 19.97
CA SER A 82 22.33 -1.07 20.50
C SER A 82 21.08 -1.80 19.95
N TRP A 83 21.26 -2.69 18.96
CA TRP A 83 20.19 -3.45 18.30
C TRP A 83 20.69 -4.82 17.87
N ALA A 84 19.78 -5.78 17.73
CA ALA A 84 20.00 -7.06 17.07
C ALA A 84 18.80 -7.35 16.16
N ALA A 85 19.03 -8.16 15.13
CA ALA A 85 18.02 -8.66 14.23
C ALA A 85 18.25 -10.16 14.00
N PRO A 86 17.18 -10.95 13.81
CA PRO A 86 17.35 -12.36 13.45
C PRO A 86 18.07 -12.49 12.11
N GLY A 87 18.84 -13.54 11.94
CA GLY A 87 19.53 -13.87 10.70
C GLY A 87 18.61 -14.40 9.59
N TRP A 88 17.29 -14.33 9.80
CA TRP A 88 16.27 -14.77 8.85
C TRP A 88 15.19 -13.70 8.65
N CYS A 89 14.54 -13.73 7.52
CA CYS A 89 13.32 -12.97 7.24
C CYS A 89 12.30 -13.88 6.55
N ALA A 90 11.04 -13.71 6.90
CA ALA A 90 9.94 -14.32 6.15
C ALA A 90 9.62 -13.43 4.95
N LEU A 91 9.86 -13.95 3.75
CA LEU A 91 9.33 -13.33 2.54
C LEU A 91 7.96 -13.95 2.29
N PRO A 92 6.87 -13.20 2.24
CA PRO A 92 5.57 -13.73 1.86
C PRO A 92 5.66 -14.39 0.48
N GLU A 93 5.23 -15.64 0.38
CA GLU A 93 5.07 -16.30 -0.91
C GLU A 93 4.20 -15.43 -1.81
N GLY A 94 4.65 -15.16 -3.02
CA GLY A 94 3.98 -14.24 -3.95
C GLY A 94 4.50 -12.79 -3.96
N PHE A 95 5.27 -12.36 -2.97
CA PHE A 95 5.97 -11.07 -3.04
C PHE A 95 7.12 -11.07 -4.06
N ALA A 96 7.63 -12.24 -4.40
CA ALA A 96 8.62 -12.42 -5.45
C ALA A 96 8.03 -12.36 -6.89
N GLY A 97 6.70 -12.35 -7.03
CA GLY A 97 6.01 -12.37 -8.34
C GLY A 97 5.58 -10.99 -8.85
N GLY A 98 5.66 -9.97 -8.05
CA GLY A 98 5.56 -8.60 -8.55
C GLY A 98 6.81 -8.29 -9.34
N GLY A 99 6.68 -8.09 -10.64
CA GLY A 99 7.77 -7.89 -11.59
C GLY A 99 8.99 -7.20 -10.98
N SER A 100 10.15 -7.74 -11.25
CA SER A 100 11.39 -7.27 -10.68
C SER A 100 11.44 -5.76 -10.88
N ALA A 101 11.43 -5.02 -9.75
CA ALA A 101 11.65 -3.58 -9.74
C ALA A 101 13.11 -3.27 -10.18
N ARG A 102 13.62 -4.03 -11.15
CA ARG A 102 15.00 -3.91 -11.62
C ARG A 102 15.20 -2.68 -12.47
N ASP A 103 14.11 -2.16 -13.06
CA ASP A 103 14.22 -0.95 -13.86
C ASP A 103 13.01 -0.05 -13.62
N ALA A 104 13.08 0.79 -12.58
CA ALA A 104 12.12 1.86 -12.39
C ALA A 104 12.05 2.82 -13.61
N ALA A 105 13.06 2.81 -14.46
CA ALA A 105 13.13 3.56 -15.71
C ALA A 105 12.40 2.84 -16.87
N ALA A 106 12.25 1.52 -16.82
CA ALA A 106 11.61 0.74 -17.89
C ALA A 106 10.07 0.62 -17.72
N GLY A 107 9.54 1.10 -16.59
CA GLY A 107 8.12 0.95 -16.27
C GLY A 107 7.74 -0.46 -15.81
N VAL A 108 6.49 -0.63 -15.41
CA VAL A 108 5.92 -1.90 -14.97
C VAL A 108 4.88 -2.35 -16.00
N VAL A 109 5.05 -3.53 -16.55
CA VAL A 109 4.05 -4.11 -17.47
C VAL A 109 2.96 -4.79 -16.64
N LEU A 110 1.74 -4.30 -16.77
CA LEU A 110 0.54 -4.91 -16.19
C LEU A 110 -0.21 -5.67 -17.26
N ARG A 111 -0.59 -6.91 -16.96
CA ARG A 111 -1.47 -7.69 -17.83
C ARG A 111 -2.91 -7.38 -17.51
N ALA A 112 -3.69 -7.04 -18.50
CA ALA A 112 -5.11 -6.79 -18.39
C ALA A 112 -5.89 -7.67 -19.36
N VAL A 113 -7.13 -7.97 -19.01
CA VAL A 113 -8.09 -8.66 -19.87
C VAL A 113 -9.29 -7.74 -20.10
N PRO A 114 -9.93 -7.83 -21.27
CA PRO A 114 -11.18 -7.09 -21.52
C PRO A 114 -12.24 -7.45 -20.48
N SER A 115 -13.02 -6.45 -20.06
CA SER A 115 -14.15 -6.62 -19.14
C SER A 115 -15.43 -6.99 -19.89
N ALA A 116 -16.58 -6.89 -19.20
CA ALA A 116 -17.88 -7.20 -19.79
C ALA A 116 -18.35 -6.23 -20.88
N ASP A 117 -17.82 -5.00 -20.90
CA ASP A 117 -18.31 -3.93 -21.78
C ASP A 117 -17.20 -3.32 -22.67
N PRO A 118 -16.39 -4.13 -23.39
CA PRO A 118 -15.31 -3.60 -24.23
C PRO A 118 -15.85 -2.80 -25.43
N GLU A 119 -17.09 -3.10 -25.88
CA GLU A 119 -17.74 -2.44 -27.00
C GLU A 119 -18.18 -1.00 -26.68
N ALA A 120 -18.17 -0.62 -25.39
CA ALA A 120 -18.44 0.75 -25.00
C ALA A 120 -17.37 1.73 -25.50
N PHE A 121 -16.19 1.22 -25.86
CA PHE A 121 -15.05 2.01 -26.34
C PHE A 121 -14.81 1.82 -27.83
N THR A 122 -14.28 2.85 -28.51
CA THR A 122 -13.87 2.71 -29.90
C THR A 122 -12.78 1.66 -30.07
N ALA A 123 -12.63 1.11 -31.27
CA ALA A 123 -11.57 0.13 -31.56
C ALA A 123 -10.17 0.75 -31.29
N GLU A 124 -9.97 2.00 -31.66
CA GLU A 124 -8.74 2.75 -31.46
C GLU A 124 -8.44 2.96 -29.98
N ALA A 125 -9.46 3.29 -29.17
CA ALA A 125 -9.30 3.45 -27.72
C ALA A 125 -8.90 2.14 -27.05
N ARG A 126 -9.51 1.02 -27.45
CA ARG A 126 -9.15 -0.32 -26.94
C ARG A 126 -7.70 -0.69 -27.28
N GLU A 127 -7.28 -0.45 -28.52
CA GLU A 127 -5.91 -0.73 -28.94
C GLU A 127 -4.91 0.16 -28.20
N ARG A 128 -5.20 1.45 -28.05
CA ARG A 128 -4.41 2.42 -27.33
C ARG A 128 -4.22 2.05 -25.87
N PHE A 129 -5.28 1.55 -25.20
CA PHE A 129 -5.22 1.12 -23.82
C PHE A 129 -4.12 0.08 -23.57
N PHE A 130 -3.90 -0.85 -24.48
CA PHE A 130 -2.90 -1.91 -24.33
C PHE A 130 -1.50 -1.51 -24.82
N ARG A 131 -1.35 -0.47 -25.60
CA ARG A 131 -0.08 -0.07 -26.21
C ARG A 131 0.57 1.13 -25.55
N GLU A 132 -0.23 2.08 -25.10
CA GLU A 132 0.29 3.33 -24.58
C GLU A 132 0.67 3.22 -23.08
N PRO A 133 1.71 3.95 -22.67
CA PRO A 133 2.10 3.98 -21.27
C PRO A 133 1.17 4.87 -20.45
N TYR A 134 0.96 4.47 -19.19
CA TYR A 134 0.22 5.21 -18.19
C TYR A 134 1.12 5.55 -17.01
N THR A 135 0.88 6.68 -16.37
CA THR A 135 1.63 7.11 -15.19
C THR A 135 0.71 7.19 -13.98
N ALA A 136 1.13 6.59 -12.87
CA ALA A 136 0.39 6.69 -11.62
C ALA A 136 0.38 8.14 -11.11
N ALA A 137 -0.80 8.67 -10.87
CA ALA A 137 -0.98 10.03 -10.36
C ALA A 137 -0.65 10.12 -8.86
N PRO A 138 -0.14 11.26 -8.37
CA PRO A 138 0.23 11.46 -6.97
C PRO A 138 -0.94 11.35 -5.97
N ASP A 139 -2.16 11.60 -6.42
CA ASP A 139 -3.39 11.51 -5.64
C ASP A 139 -3.98 10.08 -5.57
N SER A 140 -3.22 9.09 -6.00
CA SER A 140 -3.55 7.67 -5.83
C SER A 140 -3.56 7.27 -4.36
N ASP A 141 -4.50 6.42 -3.97
CA ASP A 141 -4.61 5.91 -2.60
C ASP A 141 -4.85 4.38 -2.56
N ARG A 142 -5.25 3.84 -1.41
CA ARG A 142 -5.55 2.41 -1.27
C ARG A 142 -6.86 1.99 -1.92
N MET A 143 -7.74 2.93 -2.21
CA MET A 143 -9.02 2.67 -2.86
C MET A 143 -8.85 2.52 -4.37
N GLY A 144 -7.88 3.22 -4.95
CA GLY A 144 -7.59 3.11 -6.36
C GLY A 144 -6.33 3.85 -6.77
N VAL A 145 -5.64 3.29 -7.74
CA VAL A 145 -4.52 3.96 -8.41
C VAL A 145 -5.09 4.75 -9.56
N ARG A 146 -4.92 6.07 -9.52
CA ARG A 146 -5.28 6.94 -10.64
C ARG A 146 -4.17 6.88 -11.69
N LEU A 147 -4.55 6.71 -12.93
CA LEU A 147 -3.63 6.62 -14.04
C LEU A 147 -3.84 7.81 -14.96
N ASN A 148 -2.77 8.54 -15.25
CA ASN A 148 -2.72 9.56 -16.28
C ASN A 148 -2.19 8.93 -17.56
N GLY A 149 -2.91 9.12 -18.65
CA GLY A 149 -2.57 8.58 -19.97
C GLY A 149 -3.46 9.18 -21.06
N PRO A 150 -3.39 8.65 -22.26
CA PRO A 150 -4.26 9.11 -23.34
C PRO A 150 -5.73 8.84 -23.02
N PRO A 151 -6.64 9.75 -23.38
CA PRO A 151 -8.07 9.54 -23.19
C PRO A 151 -8.55 8.34 -23.99
N LEU A 152 -9.55 7.64 -23.45
CA LEU A 152 -10.17 6.48 -24.06
C LEU A 152 -11.59 6.84 -24.51
N GLU A 153 -11.75 7.07 -25.80
CA GLU A 153 -13.01 7.53 -26.39
C GLU A 153 -14.08 6.45 -26.33
N LEU A 154 -15.26 6.83 -25.85
CA LEU A 154 -16.45 5.98 -25.87
C LEU A 154 -17.04 5.94 -27.28
N ALA A 155 -17.34 4.72 -27.76
CA ALA A 155 -18.06 4.51 -29.01
C ALA A 155 -19.52 4.99 -28.91
N VAL A 156 -20.10 4.82 -27.73
CA VAL A 156 -21.47 5.28 -27.41
C VAL A 156 -21.43 6.00 -26.07
N ARG A 157 -21.95 7.22 -26.01
CA ARG A 157 -22.16 7.91 -24.74
C ARG A 157 -23.32 7.26 -24.00
N THR A 158 -22.97 6.31 -23.14
CA THR A 158 -23.94 5.61 -22.29
C THR A 158 -23.67 6.02 -20.85
N GLU A 159 -24.71 6.37 -20.13
CA GLU A 159 -24.60 6.58 -18.69
C GLU A 159 -24.30 5.24 -18.03
N MET A 160 -23.07 5.08 -17.54
CA MET A 160 -22.66 3.84 -16.88
C MET A 160 -23.29 3.77 -15.49
N ARG A 161 -24.07 2.72 -15.25
CA ARG A 161 -24.64 2.47 -13.93
C ARG A 161 -23.55 2.12 -12.92
N SER A 162 -23.62 2.72 -11.74
CA SER A 162 -22.76 2.34 -10.62
C SER A 162 -22.98 0.88 -10.27
N ARG A 163 -21.90 0.11 -10.25
CA ARG A 163 -21.90 -1.31 -9.83
C ARG A 163 -20.67 -1.61 -8.99
N GLY A 164 -20.76 -2.66 -8.18
CA GLY A 164 -19.60 -3.17 -7.45
C GLY A 164 -18.54 -3.69 -8.44
N VAL A 165 -17.29 -3.41 -8.13
CA VAL A 165 -16.14 -3.85 -8.95
C VAL A 165 -15.19 -4.67 -8.08
N LEU A 166 -14.48 -5.61 -8.71
CA LEU A 166 -13.45 -6.40 -8.05
C LEU A 166 -12.13 -5.62 -7.96
N PRO A 167 -11.28 -5.94 -6.98
CA PRO A 167 -9.92 -5.42 -6.96
C PRO A 167 -9.19 -5.71 -8.28
N GLY A 168 -8.52 -4.70 -8.82
CA GLY A 168 -7.84 -4.79 -10.12
C GLY A 168 -8.70 -4.37 -11.32
N THR A 169 -9.98 -4.07 -11.12
CA THR A 169 -10.82 -3.50 -12.19
C THR A 169 -10.32 -2.11 -12.58
N VAL A 170 -10.12 -1.89 -13.88
CA VAL A 170 -9.84 -0.56 -14.44
C VAL A 170 -11.17 0.14 -14.72
N GLN A 171 -11.36 1.30 -14.13
CA GLN A 171 -12.51 2.16 -14.36
C GLN A 171 -12.09 3.35 -15.22
N VAL A 172 -12.85 3.62 -16.26
CA VAL A 172 -12.65 4.76 -17.13
C VAL A 172 -13.79 5.75 -16.88
N PRO A 173 -13.49 6.97 -16.38
CA PRO A 173 -14.52 7.98 -16.14
C PRO A 173 -15.11 8.51 -17.44
N ALA A 174 -16.22 9.26 -17.36
CA ALA A 174 -16.93 9.79 -18.54
C ALA A 174 -16.09 10.73 -19.42
N GLY A 175 -14.97 11.23 -18.93
CA GLY A 175 -14.02 12.06 -19.67
C GLY A 175 -12.88 11.31 -20.36
N GLY A 176 -12.85 9.98 -20.24
CA GLY A 176 -11.80 9.13 -20.80
C GLY A 176 -10.64 8.88 -19.84
#